data_0a83b06a484d272f40fa2231ffb02c28
#
_entry.id   0a83b06a484d272f40fa2231ffb02c28
#
_cell.length_a   1.000
_cell.length_b   1.000
_cell.length_c   1.000
_cell.angle_alpha   90.00
_cell.angle_beta   90.00
_cell.angle_gamma   90.00
#
_symmetry.space_group_name_H-M   'P 1'
#
loop_
_entity.id
_entity.type
_entity.pdbx_description
1 polymer ?
#
loop_
_entity_poly.entity_id
_entity_poly.type
_entity_poly.pdbx_seq_one_letter_code
_entity_poly.pdbx_strand_id
1 'polypeptide(L)'
;MHHGEAVAHDDIAGHDVYILDFSFAPVELEAMAASARSLTQIDHHISARNAWAERLMTGADGAQTYRHPELPLQIVFDLEKSGARLAWEHFCPALPLPLILQHIEDQDLWRFALPETRPLCRSLRLLPFDFAVWHELVEQAADTEAPRYSDLLRDGEAIETFCRLETERLAGSRLRMPARLRGEPIDVLQARRHDQPTITDGESSWLAIAGIALNASALFSSELGHQLAQQSGSFGLTWQLAADGEVKASLRSQGEFDVAAIAVRYGGGGHRNAAGFRLPLARFVAEVLGQA
;
A
#
# COMPACT_ATOMS: atom_id res chain seq x y z
N MET A 1 1.94 -11.30 8.39
CA MET A 1 3.31 -10.78 8.56
C MET A 1 3.25 -9.26 8.45
N HIS A 2 4.00 -8.53 9.28
CA HIS A 2 4.04 -7.07 9.24
C HIS A 2 5.44 -6.61 8.84
N HIS A 3 5.54 -5.42 8.23
CA HIS A 3 6.85 -4.84 7.93
C HIS A 3 7.71 -4.73 9.19
N GLY A 4 8.93 -5.28 9.12
CA GLY A 4 9.87 -5.33 10.24
C GLY A 4 9.82 -6.61 11.09
N GLU A 5 8.93 -7.54 10.80
CA GLU A 5 8.98 -8.88 11.40
C GLU A 5 10.02 -9.73 10.67
N ALA A 6 11.02 -10.22 11.42
CA ALA A 6 12.02 -11.12 10.88
C ALA A 6 11.44 -12.54 10.74
N VAL A 7 11.69 -13.17 9.62
CA VAL A 7 11.41 -14.61 9.44
C VAL A 7 12.56 -15.41 10.02
N ALA A 8 12.26 -16.35 10.91
CA ALA A 8 13.29 -17.23 11.41
C ALA A 8 13.78 -18.16 10.30
N HIS A 9 15.11 -18.22 10.07
CA HIS A 9 15.66 -19.05 9.01
C HIS A 9 15.34 -20.54 9.20
N ASP A 10 15.19 -21.00 10.46
CA ASP A 10 14.82 -22.36 10.78
C ASP A 10 13.41 -22.74 10.29
N ASP A 11 12.48 -21.76 10.21
CA ASP A 11 11.10 -22.01 9.77
C ASP A 11 11.00 -22.23 8.25
N ILE A 12 12.00 -21.79 7.48
CA ILE A 12 12.01 -21.90 6.01
C ILE A 12 13.03 -22.92 5.49
N ALA A 13 13.88 -23.44 6.36
CA ALA A 13 14.96 -24.34 5.97
C ALA A 13 14.44 -25.59 5.26
N GLY A 14 14.88 -25.79 4.01
CA GLY A 14 14.48 -26.94 3.18
C GLY A 14 13.05 -26.92 2.66
N HIS A 15 12.29 -25.83 2.85
CA HIS A 15 10.93 -25.66 2.35
C HIS A 15 10.87 -24.88 1.01
N ASP A 16 9.80 -25.09 0.25
CA ASP A 16 9.43 -24.21 -0.85
C ASP A 16 8.66 -23.03 -0.26
N VAL A 17 9.23 -21.83 -0.39
CA VAL A 17 8.74 -20.60 0.23
C VAL A 17 8.15 -19.68 -0.83
N TYR A 18 6.93 -19.22 -0.58
CA TYR A 18 6.26 -18.22 -1.41
C TYR A 18 5.99 -16.97 -0.59
N ILE A 19 6.42 -15.82 -1.10
CA ILE A 19 6.16 -14.50 -0.53
C ILE A 19 5.23 -13.80 -1.50
N LEU A 20 3.99 -13.56 -1.06
CA LEU A 20 2.90 -13.08 -1.91
C LEU A 20 2.41 -11.72 -1.43
N ASP A 21 2.30 -10.76 -2.35
CA ASP A 21 1.84 -9.39 -2.06
C ASP A 21 2.64 -8.71 -0.94
N PHE A 22 3.90 -9.07 -0.86
CA PHE A 22 4.84 -8.60 0.14
C PHE A 22 6.28 -8.71 -0.38
N SER A 23 7.16 -7.83 0.08
CA SER A 23 8.57 -7.87 -0.33
C SER A 23 9.50 -7.60 0.84
N PHE A 24 10.60 -8.35 0.85
CA PHE A 24 11.76 -8.09 1.68
C PHE A 24 12.85 -7.37 0.86
N ALA A 25 13.81 -6.78 1.56
CA ALA A 25 14.98 -6.19 0.92
C ALA A 25 15.81 -7.27 0.19
N PRO A 26 16.50 -6.94 -0.93
CA PRO A 26 17.28 -7.91 -1.69
C PRO A 26 18.24 -8.76 -0.86
N VAL A 27 18.99 -8.14 0.05
CA VAL A 27 19.95 -8.86 0.92
C VAL A 27 19.25 -9.86 1.84
N GLU A 28 18.08 -9.51 2.35
CA GLU A 28 17.30 -10.37 3.23
C GLU A 28 16.70 -11.56 2.45
N LEU A 29 16.16 -11.32 1.25
CA LEU A 29 15.66 -12.37 0.37
C LEU A 29 16.76 -13.35 -0.07
N GLU A 30 17.94 -12.86 -0.40
CA GLU A 30 19.10 -13.70 -0.74
C GLU A 30 19.52 -14.57 0.45
N ALA A 31 19.54 -14.01 1.67
CA ALA A 31 19.82 -14.76 2.90
C ALA A 31 18.76 -15.84 3.19
N MET A 32 17.47 -15.53 3.00
CA MET A 32 16.37 -16.51 3.13
C MET A 32 16.48 -17.62 2.07
N ALA A 33 16.76 -17.27 0.83
CA ALA A 33 16.89 -18.22 -0.28
C ALA A 33 18.07 -19.19 -0.08
N ALA A 34 19.14 -18.78 0.60
CA ALA A 34 20.25 -19.65 0.93
C ALA A 34 19.87 -20.80 1.89
N SER A 35 18.78 -20.64 2.68
CA SER A 35 18.28 -21.67 3.62
C SER A 35 17.11 -22.47 3.03
N ALA A 36 16.30 -21.86 2.15
CA ALA A 36 15.14 -22.49 1.55
C ALA A 36 15.50 -23.52 0.47
N ARG A 37 14.59 -24.48 0.20
CA ARG A 37 14.70 -25.35 -0.98
C ARG A 37 14.42 -24.58 -2.25
N SER A 38 13.41 -23.71 -2.26
CA SER A 38 13.15 -22.70 -3.25
C SER A 38 12.45 -21.50 -2.60
N LEU A 39 12.69 -20.30 -3.15
CA LEU A 39 12.01 -19.08 -2.71
C LEU A 39 11.50 -18.32 -3.94
N THR A 40 10.19 -18.05 -3.94
CA THR A 40 9.54 -17.27 -4.98
C THR A 40 8.84 -16.07 -4.35
N GLN A 41 9.23 -14.86 -4.73
CA GLN A 41 8.52 -13.62 -4.37
C GLN A 41 7.69 -13.14 -5.55
N ILE A 42 6.40 -12.85 -5.28
CA ILE A 42 5.44 -12.34 -6.26
C ILE A 42 4.80 -11.08 -5.69
N ASP A 43 5.01 -9.93 -6.32
CA ASP A 43 4.57 -8.66 -5.77
C ASP A 43 4.29 -7.63 -6.89
N HIS A 44 3.62 -6.53 -6.53
CA HIS A 44 3.29 -5.42 -7.42
C HIS A 44 3.65 -4.04 -6.85
N HIS A 45 4.29 -3.98 -5.70
CA HIS A 45 4.68 -2.71 -5.06
C HIS A 45 5.87 -2.06 -5.78
N ILE A 46 5.69 -0.83 -6.25
CA ILE A 46 6.71 -0.10 -7.02
C ILE A 46 8.01 0.13 -6.23
N SER A 47 7.92 0.38 -4.92
CA SER A 47 9.07 0.59 -4.06
C SER A 47 9.95 -0.67 -3.97
N ALA A 48 9.31 -1.83 -3.84
CA ALA A 48 9.98 -3.12 -3.81
C ALA A 48 10.59 -3.48 -5.19
N ARG A 49 9.81 -3.30 -6.26
CA ARG A 49 10.30 -3.51 -7.64
C ARG A 49 11.55 -2.67 -7.94
N ASN A 50 11.58 -1.42 -7.48
CA ASN A 50 12.72 -0.52 -7.73
C ASN A 50 14.01 -0.99 -7.05
N ALA A 51 13.94 -1.72 -5.93
CA ALA A 51 15.10 -2.33 -5.29
C ALA A 51 15.76 -3.42 -6.16
N TRP A 52 15.04 -3.97 -7.12
CA TRP A 52 15.51 -5.00 -8.06
C TRP A 52 15.68 -4.50 -9.50
N ALA A 53 15.44 -3.21 -9.78
CA ALA A 53 15.29 -2.66 -11.13
C ALA A 53 16.43 -3.02 -12.09
N GLU A 54 17.68 -3.02 -11.62
CA GLU A 54 18.87 -3.30 -12.43
C GLU A 54 19.01 -4.79 -12.80
N ARG A 55 18.30 -5.68 -12.09
CA ARG A 55 18.37 -7.14 -12.26
C ARG A 55 17.16 -7.73 -12.97
N LEU A 56 16.06 -6.98 -13.05
CA LEU A 56 14.80 -7.43 -13.63
C LEU A 56 14.85 -7.47 -15.15
N MET A 57 14.28 -8.51 -15.74
CA MET A 57 14.04 -8.64 -17.17
C MET A 57 12.53 -8.56 -17.43
N THR A 58 12.14 -7.75 -18.41
CA THR A 58 10.73 -7.61 -18.80
C THR A 58 10.36 -8.67 -19.82
N GLY A 59 9.35 -9.48 -19.52
CA GLY A 59 8.77 -10.47 -20.42
C GLY A 59 7.88 -9.84 -21.50
N ALA A 60 7.46 -10.66 -22.48
CA ALA A 60 6.56 -10.23 -23.54
C ALA A 60 5.13 -9.89 -23.02
N ASP A 61 4.76 -10.41 -21.89
CA ASP A 61 3.51 -10.18 -21.16
C ASP A 61 3.53 -8.92 -20.28
N GLY A 62 4.67 -8.23 -20.19
CA GLY A 62 4.89 -7.07 -19.34
C GLY A 62 5.37 -7.40 -17.92
N ALA A 63 5.29 -8.65 -17.49
CA ALA A 63 5.81 -9.06 -16.19
C ALA A 63 7.33 -8.89 -16.13
N GLN A 64 7.84 -8.47 -14.99
CA GLN A 64 9.26 -8.29 -14.74
C GLN A 64 9.76 -9.39 -13.81
N THR A 65 10.77 -10.14 -14.27
CA THR A 65 11.23 -11.32 -13.54
C THR A 65 12.73 -11.28 -13.31
N TYR A 66 13.17 -11.92 -12.23
CA TYR A 66 14.56 -12.20 -11.95
C TYR A 66 14.71 -13.62 -11.42
N ARG A 67 15.74 -14.33 -11.90
CA ARG A 67 16.21 -15.59 -11.33
C ARG A 67 17.66 -15.42 -10.90
N HIS A 68 17.91 -15.73 -9.63
CA HIS A 68 19.28 -15.65 -9.12
C HIS A 68 20.14 -16.75 -9.75
N PRO A 69 21.39 -16.45 -10.19
CA PRO A 69 22.23 -17.42 -10.89
C PRO A 69 22.70 -18.60 -10.02
N GLU A 70 22.81 -18.41 -8.70
CA GLU A 70 23.38 -19.40 -7.78
C GLU A 70 22.41 -19.83 -6.67
N LEU A 71 21.43 -19.00 -6.30
CA LEU A 71 20.45 -19.29 -5.25
C LEU A 71 19.13 -19.75 -5.86
N PRO A 72 18.32 -20.56 -5.16
CA PRO A 72 17.02 -21.00 -5.60
C PRO A 72 15.96 -19.88 -5.40
N LEU A 73 16.25 -18.67 -5.90
CA LEU A 73 15.47 -17.46 -5.79
C LEU A 73 14.86 -17.05 -7.13
N GLN A 74 13.56 -16.86 -7.13
CA GLN A 74 12.82 -16.26 -8.23
C GLN A 74 11.99 -15.07 -7.73
N ILE A 75 11.96 -14.00 -8.53
CA ILE A 75 11.18 -12.78 -8.26
C ILE A 75 10.32 -12.48 -9.47
N VAL A 76 9.07 -12.11 -9.21
CA VAL A 76 8.09 -11.71 -10.22
C VAL A 76 7.43 -10.41 -9.78
N PHE A 77 7.46 -9.40 -10.65
CA PHE A 77 6.73 -8.16 -10.49
C PHE A 77 5.84 -7.88 -11.70
N ASP A 78 4.61 -7.44 -11.45
CA ASP A 78 3.75 -6.86 -12.46
C ASP A 78 2.93 -5.73 -11.80
N LEU A 79 3.24 -4.48 -12.13
CA LEU A 79 2.61 -3.30 -11.54
C LEU A 79 1.18 -3.05 -12.04
N GLU A 80 0.78 -3.75 -13.11
CA GLU A 80 -0.56 -3.64 -13.70
C GLU A 80 -1.54 -4.67 -13.15
N LYS A 81 -1.10 -5.53 -12.22
CA LYS A 81 -1.91 -6.56 -11.57
C LYS A 81 -1.83 -6.44 -10.06
N SER A 82 -2.89 -6.83 -9.36
CA SER A 82 -2.87 -6.97 -7.89
C SER A 82 -2.06 -8.19 -7.45
N GLY A 83 -1.56 -8.17 -6.21
CA GLY A 83 -0.90 -9.32 -5.62
C GLY A 83 -1.79 -10.57 -5.58
N ALA A 84 -3.09 -10.40 -5.32
CA ALA A 84 -4.06 -11.50 -5.34
C ALA A 84 -4.20 -12.13 -6.73
N ARG A 85 -4.27 -11.32 -7.79
CA ARG A 85 -4.30 -11.83 -9.16
C ARG A 85 -3.01 -12.54 -9.54
N LEU A 86 -1.86 -11.96 -9.23
CA LEU A 86 -0.56 -12.56 -9.51
C LEU A 86 -0.40 -13.92 -8.84
N ALA A 87 -0.83 -14.05 -7.58
CA ALA A 87 -0.86 -15.31 -6.87
C ALA A 87 -1.81 -16.32 -7.57
N TRP A 88 -3.01 -15.89 -7.94
CA TRP A 88 -3.94 -16.76 -8.67
C TRP A 88 -3.36 -17.26 -9.98
N GLU A 89 -2.82 -16.40 -10.82
CA GLU A 89 -2.21 -16.77 -12.10
C GLU A 89 -1.01 -17.72 -11.93
N HIS A 90 -0.26 -17.57 -10.82
CA HIS A 90 0.87 -18.46 -10.52
C HIS A 90 0.43 -19.88 -10.14
N PHE A 91 -0.55 -20.00 -9.25
CA PHE A 91 -0.98 -21.30 -8.73
C PHE A 91 -2.10 -21.95 -9.55
N CYS A 92 -2.88 -21.17 -10.28
CA CYS A 92 -4.04 -21.61 -11.04
C CYS A 92 -3.98 -21.13 -12.51
N PRO A 93 -2.87 -21.33 -13.25
CA PRO A 93 -2.67 -20.69 -14.56
C PRO A 93 -3.66 -21.12 -15.65
N ALA A 94 -4.36 -22.23 -15.45
CA ALA A 94 -5.36 -22.74 -16.39
C ALA A 94 -6.80 -22.30 -16.06
N LEU A 95 -7.02 -21.63 -14.93
CA LEU A 95 -8.34 -21.22 -14.48
C LEU A 95 -8.55 -19.70 -14.72
N PRO A 96 -9.79 -19.30 -15.07
CA PRO A 96 -10.09 -17.87 -15.19
C PRO A 96 -9.99 -17.19 -13.82
N LEU A 97 -9.69 -15.89 -13.85
CA LEU A 97 -9.64 -15.08 -12.63
C LEU A 97 -11.07 -15.00 -12.03
N PRO A 98 -11.27 -15.42 -10.77
CA PRO A 98 -12.57 -15.35 -10.11
C PRO A 98 -13.10 -13.90 -10.03
N LEU A 99 -14.44 -13.75 -10.11
CA LEU A 99 -15.09 -12.43 -10.08
C LEU A 99 -14.70 -11.62 -8.85
N ILE A 100 -14.66 -12.24 -7.68
CA ILE A 100 -14.24 -11.57 -6.43
C ILE A 100 -12.81 -11.01 -6.53
N LEU A 101 -11.88 -11.76 -7.14
CA LEU A 101 -10.50 -11.28 -7.32
C LEU A 101 -10.40 -10.17 -8.37
N GLN A 102 -11.30 -10.14 -9.37
CA GLN A 102 -11.37 -9.02 -10.31
C GLN A 102 -11.76 -7.71 -9.60
N HIS A 103 -12.72 -7.75 -8.68
CA HIS A 103 -13.11 -6.58 -7.88
C HIS A 103 -12.03 -6.19 -6.87
N ILE A 104 -11.34 -7.15 -6.26
CA ILE A 104 -10.19 -6.87 -5.38
C ILE A 104 -9.10 -6.16 -6.16
N GLU A 105 -8.73 -6.62 -7.35
CA GLU A 105 -7.75 -5.97 -8.21
C GLU A 105 -8.19 -4.57 -8.63
N ASP A 106 -9.44 -4.41 -9.05
CA ASP A 106 -9.99 -3.13 -9.48
C ASP A 106 -9.91 -2.06 -8.37
N GLN A 107 -10.12 -2.46 -7.11
CA GLN A 107 -9.93 -1.59 -5.95
C GLN A 107 -8.46 -1.38 -5.58
N ASP A 108 -7.67 -2.45 -5.57
CA ASP A 108 -6.27 -2.41 -5.13
C ASP A 108 -5.43 -1.49 -6.02
N LEU A 109 -5.66 -1.57 -7.33
CA LEU A 109 -5.06 -0.69 -8.33
C LEU A 109 -5.77 0.66 -8.49
N TRP A 110 -6.79 0.92 -7.65
CA TRP A 110 -7.55 2.18 -7.62
C TRP A 110 -8.21 2.53 -8.96
N ARG A 111 -8.62 1.54 -9.73
CA ARG A 111 -9.23 1.72 -11.07
C ARG A 111 -10.70 2.04 -11.00
N PHE A 112 -11.46 1.30 -10.18
CA PHE A 112 -12.93 1.38 -10.05
C PHE A 112 -13.64 1.36 -11.40
N ALA A 113 -13.16 0.51 -12.30
CA ALA A 113 -13.73 0.29 -13.62
C ALA A 113 -14.98 -0.59 -13.59
N LEU A 114 -15.09 -1.45 -12.58
CA LEU A 114 -16.26 -2.29 -12.34
C LEU A 114 -17.24 -1.56 -11.42
N PRO A 115 -18.53 -1.41 -11.79
CA PRO A 115 -19.48 -0.55 -11.04
C PRO A 115 -19.66 -0.94 -9.58
N GLU A 116 -19.60 -2.22 -9.26
CA GLU A 116 -19.93 -2.79 -7.96
C GLU A 116 -18.68 -2.97 -7.04
N THR A 117 -17.49 -2.61 -7.53
CA THR A 117 -16.24 -2.81 -6.79
C THR A 117 -16.28 -2.19 -5.40
N ARG A 118 -16.72 -0.92 -5.27
CA ARG A 118 -16.74 -0.24 -3.98
C ARG A 118 -17.64 -0.94 -2.96
N PRO A 119 -18.94 -1.13 -3.22
CA PRO A 119 -19.82 -1.82 -2.28
C PRO A 119 -19.35 -3.25 -2.00
N LEU A 120 -18.99 -4.02 -3.02
CA LEU A 120 -18.54 -5.38 -2.83
C LEU A 120 -17.32 -5.46 -1.89
N CYS A 121 -16.30 -4.67 -2.15
CA CYS A 121 -15.10 -4.64 -1.31
C CYS A 121 -15.36 -4.10 0.11
N ARG A 122 -16.44 -3.31 0.33
CA ARG A 122 -16.88 -2.96 1.69
C ARG A 122 -17.39 -4.17 2.46
N SER A 123 -18.22 -4.99 1.82
CA SER A 123 -18.77 -6.19 2.48
C SER A 123 -17.68 -7.24 2.75
N LEU A 124 -16.69 -7.39 1.87
CA LEU A 124 -15.57 -8.31 2.09
C LEU A 124 -14.81 -8.01 3.40
N ARG A 125 -14.77 -6.75 3.84
CA ARG A 125 -14.13 -6.36 5.12
C ARG A 125 -14.86 -6.85 6.37
N LEU A 126 -16.09 -7.31 6.22
CA LEU A 126 -16.87 -7.89 7.32
C LEU A 126 -16.55 -9.37 7.53
N LEU A 127 -15.92 -10.01 6.56
CA LEU A 127 -15.61 -11.42 6.63
C LEU A 127 -14.35 -11.66 7.48
N PRO A 128 -14.32 -12.75 8.25
CA PRO A 128 -13.13 -13.15 8.98
C PRO A 128 -12.01 -13.51 7.99
N PHE A 129 -10.77 -13.26 8.40
CA PHE A 129 -9.60 -13.67 7.62
C PHE A 129 -9.32 -15.16 7.86
N ASP A 130 -10.13 -16.01 7.21
CA ASP A 130 -10.10 -17.46 7.33
C ASP A 130 -10.11 -18.10 5.94
N PHE A 131 -9.18 -19.03 5.68
CA PHE A 131 -9.04 -19.65 4.36
C PHE A 131 -10.27 -20.41 3.89
N ALA A 132 -11.00 -21.09 4.79
CA ALA A 132 -12.18 -21.84 4.42
C ALA A 132 -13.31 -20.88 3.99
N VAL A 133 -13.49 -19.78 4.71
CA VAL A 133 -14.49 -18.75 4.38
C VAL A 133 -14.18 -18.13 3.01
N TRP A 134 -12.93 -17.80 2.73
CA TRP A 134 -12.55 -17.18 1.45
C TRP A 134 -12.58 -18.16 0.28
N HIS A 135 -12.24 -19.44 0.51
CA HIS A 135 -12.36 -20.48 -0.51
C HIS A 135 -13.81 -20.67 -0.92
N GLU A 136 -14.71 -20.87 0.06
CA GLU A 136 -16.15 -21.00 -0.16
C GLU A 136 -16.75 -19.76 -0.84
N LEU A 137 -16.29 -18.57 -0.45
CA LEU A 137 -16.73 -17.30 -1.06
C LEU A 137 -16.45 -17.26 -2.56
N VAL A 138 -15.24 -17.63 -2.98
CA VAL A 138 -14.84 -17.61 -4.39
C VAL A 138 -15.73 -18.55 -5.22
N GLU A 139 -16.13 -19.70 -4.65
CA GLU A 139 -17.04 -20.65 -5.32
C GLU A 139 -18.49 -20.17 -5.33
N GLN A 140 -18.98 -19.65 -4.20
CA GLN A 140 -20.40 -19.24 -4.04
C GLN A 140 -20.73 -17.91 -4.72
N ALA A 141 -19.76 -17.05 -4.96
CA ALA A 141 -19.90 -15.77 -5.65
C ALA A 141 -19.19 -15.79 -7.02
N ALA A 142 -19.34 -16.89 -7.76
CA ALA A 142 -18.62 -17.14 -9.01
C ALA A 142 -19.03 -16.18 -10.14
N ASP A 143 -20.26 -15.69 -10.12
CA ASP A 143 -20.81 -14.76 -11.11
C ASP A 143 -21.79 -13.75 -10.46
N THR A 144 -22.24 -12.77 -11.24
CA THR A 144 -23.15 -11.70 -10.79
C THR A 144 -24.57 -12.19 -10.46
N GLU A 145 -24.97 -13.35 -10.97
CA GLU A 145 -26.28 -13.97 -10.71
C GLU A 145 -26.29 -14.84 -9.46
N ALA A 146 -25.11 -15.10 -8.89
CA ALA A 146 -24.98 -15.92 -7.69
C ALA A 146 -25.65 -15.23 -6.48
N PRO A 147 -26.51 -15.93 -5.70
CA PRO A 147 -27.16 -15.34 -4.53
C PRO A 147 -26.18 -14.74 -3.53
N ARG A 148 -25.02 -15.39 -3.34
CA ARG A 148 -23.97 -14.92 -2.44
C ARG A 148 -23.38 -13.58 -2.89
N TYR A 149 -23.18 -13.40 -4.20
CA TYR A 149 -22.73 -12.13 -4.77
C TYR A 149 -23.73 -11.00 -4.50
N SER A 150 -25.03 -11.27 -4.75
CA SER A 150 -26.10 -10.31 -4.48
C SER A 150 -26.22 -9.92 -3.01
N ASP A 151 -26.01 -10.87 -2.09
CA ASP A 151 -26.02 -10.61 -0.65
C ASP A 151 -24.86 -9.71 -0.24
N LEU A 152 -23.65 -9.99 -0.73
CA LEU A 152 -22.48 -9.16 -0.47
C LEU A 152 -22.65 -7.74 -1.01
N LEU A 153 -23.20 -7.62 -2.21
CA LEU A 153 -23.44 -6.32 -2.82
C LEU A 153 -24.42 -5.48 -2.00
N ARG A 154 -25.56 -6.07 -1.62
CA ARG A 154 -26.58 -5.41 -0.78
C ARG A 154 -25.99 -4.92 0.55
N ASP A 155 -25.23 -5.76 1.24
CA ASP A 155 -24.61 -5.42 2.52
C ASP A 155 -23.55 -4.31 2.35
N GLY A 156 -22.81 -4.37 1.27
CA GLY A 156 -21.78 -3.40 0.93
C GLY A 156 -22.31 -2.03 0.52
N GLU A 157 -23.47 -1.94 -0.13
CA GLU A 157 -24.09 -0.68 -0.56
C GLU A 157 -24.43 0.25 0.62
N ALA A 158 -24.95 -0.32 1.71
CA ALA A 158 -25.24 0.45 2.92
C ALA A 158 -23.95 1.00 3.55
N ILE A 159 -22.91 0.19 3.60
CA ILE A 159 -21.59 0.56 4.14
C ILE A 159 -20.94 1.63 3.25
N GLU A 160 -20.96 1.44 1.93
CA GLU A 160 -20.38 2.42 0.99
C GLU A 160 -21.09 3.77 1.08
N THR A 161 -22.42 3.75 1.19
CA THR A 161 -23.20 4.98 1.38
C THR A 161 -22.77 5.72 2.65
N PHE A 162 -22.64 5.01 3.78
CA PHE A 162 -22.15 5.57 5.03
C PHE A 162 -20.73 6.12 4.88
N CYS A 163 -19.81 5.32 4.30
CA CYS A 163 -18.42 5.72 4.13
C CYS A 163 -18.28 6.97 3.26
N ARG A 164 -19.04 7.05 2.17
CA ARG A 164 -19.03 8.22 1.28
C ARG A 164 -19.50 9.48 2.00
N LEU A 165 -20.65 9.42 2.66
CA LEU A 165 -21.21 10.58 3.40
C LEU A 165 -20.28 11.04 4.52
N GLU A 166 -19.72 10.10 5.28
CA GLU A 166 -18.81 10.42 6.38
C GLU A 166 -17.48 10.97 5.88
N THR A 167 -16.95 10.45 4.76
CA THR A 167 -15.74 10.98 4.12
C THR A 167 -15.95 12.43 3.66
N GLU A 168 -17.07 12.74 3.02
CA GLU A 168 -17.44 14.11 2.61
C GLU A 168 -17.53 15.04 3.83
N ARG A 169 -18.20 14.60 4.89
CA ARG A 169 -18.33 15.36 6.14
C ARG A 169 -16.97 15.65 6.78
N LEU A 170 -16.10 14.64 6.86
CA LEU A 170 -14.76 14.77 7.44
C LEU A 170 -13.87 15.68 6.60
N ALA A 171 -13.88 15.51 5.28
CA ALA A 171 -13.08 16.33 4.36
C ALA A 171 -13.49 17.82 4.35
N GLY A 172 -14.75 18.11 4.66
CA GLY A 172 -15.26 19.48 4.87
C GLY A 172 -15.07 20.03 6.28
N SER A 173 -14.61 19.22 7.23
CA SER A 173 -14.57 19.60 8.66
C SER A 173 -13.48 20.63 8.96
N ARG A 174 -13.64 21.35 10.10
CA ARG A 174 -12.63 22.27 10.64
C ARG A 174 -11.47 21.55 11.36
N LEU A 175 -11.51 20.23 11.45
CA LEU A 175 -10.46 19.41 12.08
C LEU A 175 -9.26 19.16 11.16
N ARG A 176 -9.30 19.68 9.93
CA ARG A 176 -8.17 19.62 9.00
C ARG A 176 -7.03 20.49 9.53
N MET A 177 -5.83 19.96 9.46
CA MET A 177 -4.61 20.63 9.88
C MET A 177 -3.65 20.77 8.70
N PRO A 178 -2.91 21.87 8.59
CA PRO A 178 -1.79 21.91 7.67
C PRO A 178 -0.77 20.84 8.07
N ALA A 179 -0.16 20.21 7.07
CA ALA A 179 0.90 19.24 7.27
C ALA A 179 2.08 19.57 6.36
N ARG A 180 3.28 19.21 6.80
CA ARG A 180 4.51 19.36 6.02
C ARG A 180 5.29 18.06 6.03
N LEU A 181 5.81 17.67 4.88
CA LEU A 181 6.61 16.45 4.72
C LEU A 181 7.95 16.77 4.04
N ARG A 182 8.95 15.91 4.26
CA ARG A 182 10.29 15.99 3.67
C ARG A 182 10.20 15.77 2.16
N GLY A 183 10.39 16.83 1.41
CA GLY A 183 10.49 16.82 -0.05
C GLY A 183 11.89 16.49 -0.54
N GLU A 184 12.36 17.16 -1.59
CA GLU A 184 13.70 16.94 -2.12
C GLU A 184 14.77 17.32 -1.10
N PRO A 185 15.85 16.50 -0.99
CA PRO A 185 16.97 16.84 -0.13
C PRO A 185 17.66 18.13 -0.62
N ILE A 186 18.10 18.93 0.32
CA ILE A 186 18.81 20.18 0.05
C ILE A 186 20.00 20.29 1.01
N ASP A 187 21.07 20.94 0.57
CA ASP A 187 22.20 21.24 1.44
C ASP A 187 21.79 22.13 2.62
N VAL A 188 22.29 21.82 3.84
CA VAL A 188 21.91 22.51 5.09
C VAL A 188 22.25 24.01 5.04
N LEU A 189 23.32 24.38 4.37
CA LEU A 189 23.70 25.80 4.24
C LEU A 189 22.80 26.53 3.23
N GLN A 190 22.36 25.82 2.18
CA GLN A 190 21.36 26.33 1.24
C GLN A 190 19.99 26.43 1.87
N ALA A 191 19.58 25.44 2.70
CA ALA A 191 18.31 25.45 3.41
C ALA A 191 18.09 26.73 4.24
N ARG A 192 19.14 27.24 4.87
CA ARG A 192 19.09 28.49 5.66
C ARG A 192 18.83 29.74 4.83
N ARG A 193 19.00 29.67 3.52
CA ARG A 193 18.90 30.81 2.58
C ARG A 193 17.79 30.60 1.55
N HIS A 194 17.07 29.49 1.66
CA HIS A 194 16.03 29.13 0.71
C HIS A 194 14.74 29.89 1.02
N ASP A 195 14.07 30.41 -0.01
CA ASP A 195 12.81 31.16 0.14
C ASP A 195 11.62 30.22 0.49
N GLN A 196 11.72 28.94 0.16
CA GLN A 196 10.71 27.94 0.51
C GLN A 196 10.96 27.36 1.91
N PRO A 197 9.91 26.97 2.65
CA PRO A 197 10.07 26.31 3.93
C PRO A 197 10.90 25.02 3.81
N THR A 198 11.76 24.79 4.81
CA THR A 198 12.62 23.61 4.88
C THR A 198 12.39 22.84 6.18
N ILE A 199 12.67 21.54 6.14
CA ILE A 199 12.70 20.67 7.31
C ILE A 199 14.13 20.21 7.51
N THR A 200 14.67 20.38 8.70
CA THR A 200 16.04 19.97 9.05
C THR A 200 16.01 18.96 10.20
N ASP A 201 16.78 17.89 10.06
CA ASP A 201 16.95 16.83 11.06
C ASP A 201 18.45 16.46 11.11
N GLY A 202 19.13 16.89 12.15
CA GLY A 202 20.57 16.76 12.28
C GLY A 202 21.32 17.47 11.16
N GLU A 203 22.11 16.73 10.40
CA GLU A 203 22.91 17.23 9.26
C GLU A 203 22.16 17.17 7.92
N SER A 204 20.92 16.70 7.90
CA SER A 204 20.11 16.57 6.70
C SER A 204 19.02 17.63 6.63
N SER A 205 18.76 18.14 5.44
CA SER A 205 17.69 19.12 5.18
C SER A 205 16.93 18.78 3.91
N TRP A 206 15.65 19.13 3.90
CA TRP A 206 14.74 18.91 2.78
C TRP A 206 13.89 20.15 2.55
N LEU A 207 13.49 20.36 1.31
CA LEU A 207 12.38 21.27 1.00
C LEU A 207 11.10 20.73 1.64
N ALA A 208 10.33 21.59 2.29
CA ALA A 208 9.06 21.18 2.88
C ALA A 208 7.97 21.14 1.82
N ILE A 209 7.28 20.02 1.73
CA ILE A 209 6.06 19.88 0.91
C ILE A 209 4.86 20.10 1.82
N ALA A 210 4.01 21.06 1.47
CA ALA A 210 2.79 21.34 2.20
C ALA A 210 1.65 20.43 1.74
N GLY A 211 0.77 20.02 2.66
CA GLY A 211 -0.42 19.24 2.40
C GLY A 211 -1.43 19.40 3.52
N ILE A 212 -2.45 18.55 3.53
CA ILE A 212 -3.52 18.57 4.54
C ILE A 212 -3.53 17.25 5.30
N ALA A 213 -3.55 17.33 6.63
CA ALA A 213 -3.68 16.19 7.53
C ALA A 213 -5.02 16.20 8.27
N LEU A 214 -5.51 15.01 8.59
CA LEU A 214 -6.68 14.81 9.43
C LEU A 214 -6.55 13.53 10.26
N ASN A 215 -6.89 13.61 11.56
CA ASN A 215 -7.01 12.42 12.39
C ASN A 215 -8.31 11.71 12.05
N ALA A 216 -8.20 10.49 11.52
CA ALA A 216 -9.34 9.70 11.12
C ALA A 216 -9.03 8.20 11.18
N SER A 217 -10.07 7.38 11.33
CA SER A 217 -9.95 5.91 11.25
C SER A 217 -9.36 5.48 9.92
N ALA A 218 -8.56 4.40 9.95
CA ALA A 218 -8.02 3.76 8.75
C ALA A 218 -9.11 3.35 7.74
N LEU A 219 -10.35 3.16 8.20
CA LEU A 219 -11.50 2.86 7.34
C LEU A 219 -11.69 3.91 6.24
N PHE A 220 -11.36 5.17 6.51
CA PHE A 220 -11.53 6.29 5.59
C PHE A 220 -10.23 6.72 4.90
N SER A 221 -9.08 6.09 5.20
CA SER A 221 -7.77 6.58 4.78
C SER A 221 -7.64 6.77 3.28
N SER A 222 -8.22 5.88 2.48
CA SER A 222 -8.08 5.96 1.02
C SER A 222 -8.88 7.10 0.43
N GLU A 223 -10.19 7.11 0.64
CA GLU A 223 -11.08 8.12 0.04
C GLU A 223 -10.85 9.50 0.65
N LEU A 224 -10.72 9.57 1.99
CA LEU A 224 -10.48 10.82 2.68
C LEU A 224 -9.11 11.40 2.30
N GLY A 225 -8.07 10.57 2.32
CA GLY A 225 -6.73 11.00 1.89
C GLY A 225 -6.72 11.51 0.45
N HIS A 226 -7.45 10.86 -0.45
CA HIS A 226 -7.60 11.31 -1.84
C HIS A 226 -8.30 12.68 -1.93
N GLN A 227 -9.41 12.89 -1.21
CA GLN A 227 -10.09 14.18 -1.17
C GLN A 227 -9.21 15.30 -0.57
N LEU A 228 -8.45 15.00 0.48
CA LEU A 228 -7.50 15.95 1.07
C LEU A 228 -6.36 16.28 0.09
N ALA A 229 -5.89 15.30 -0.69
CA ALA A 229 -4.89 15.52 -1.73
C ALA A 229 -5.42 16.44 -2.84
N GLN A 230 -6.67 16.26 -3.28
CA GLN A 230 -7.32 17.16 -4.21
C GLN A 230 -7.41 18.60 -3.69
N GLN A 231 -7.76 18.75 -2.42
CA GLN A 231 -7.88 20.07 -1.79
C GLN A 231 -6.53 20.76 -1.60
N SER A 232 -5.47 20.01 -1.31
CA SER A 232 -4.12 20.55 -1.09
C SER A 232 -3.35 20.81 -2.39
N GLY A 233 -3.69 20.12 -3.47
CA GLY A 233 -2.92 20.08 -4.71
C GLY A 233 -1.60 19.31 -4.61
N SER A 234 -1.37 18.57 -3.52
CA SER A 234 -0.16 17.78 -3.27
C SER A 234 -0.50 16.43 -2.64
N PHE A 235 -0.46 16.33 -1.31
CA PHE A 235 -0.83 15.12 -0.59
C PHE A 235 -1.95 15.35 0.42
N GLY A 236 -2.76 14.30 0.64
CA GLY A 236 -3.64 14.16 1.79
C GLY A 236 -3.08 13.14 2.75
N LEU A 237 -3.07 13.46 4.04
CA LEU A 237 -2.57 12.60 5.11
C LEU A 237 -3.68 12.31 6.10
N THR A 238 -4.02 11.04 6.28
CA THR A 238 -4.84 10.58 7.41
C THR A 238 -3.95 9.88 8.41
N TRP A 239 -4.25 10.03 9.71
CA TRP A 239 -3.43 9.42 10.74
C TRP A 239 -4.24 8.96 11.94
N GLN A 240 -3.72 7.98 12.65
CA GLN A 240 -4.26 7.49 13.91
C GLN A 240 -3.13 7.03 14.82
N LEU A 241 -3.36 7.14 16.13
CA LEU A 241 -2.45 6.59 17.13
C LEU A 241 -2.70 5.09 17.25
N ALA A 242 -1.64 4.30 17.18
CA ALA A 242 -1.66 2.87 17.42
C ALA A 242 -1.45 2.55 18.92
N ALA A 243 -1.75 1.31 19.32
CA ALA A 243 -1.66 0.87 20.71
C ALA A 243 -0.24 0.93 21.29
N ASP A 244 0.78 0.87 20.45
CA ASP A 244 2.19 0.97 20.79
C ASP A 244 2.70 2.40 20.98
N GLY A 245 1.81 3.41 20.82
CA GLY A 245 2.14 4.84 20.95
C GLY A 245 2.72 5.46 19.68
N GLU A 246 2.82 4.71 18.59
CA GLU A 246 3.20 5.26 17.30
C GLU A 246 2.01 5.75 16.50
N VAL A 247 2.23 6.80 15.72
CA VAL A 247 1.27 7.26 14.70
C VAL A 247 1.44 6.40 13.45
N LYS A 248 0.34 5.83 12.98
CA LYS A 248 0.21 5.29 11.62
C LYS A 248 -0.28 6.40 10.71
N ALA A 249 0.54 6.83 9.77
CA ALA A 249 0.22 7.86 8.78
C ALA A 249 0.00 7.20 7.43
N SER A 250 -1.13 7.54 6.79
CA SER A 250 -1.48 7.09 5.44
C SER A 250 -1.50 8.29 4.51
N LEU A 251 -0.75 8.21 3.43
CA LEU A 251 -0.61 9.24 2.42
C LEU A 251 -1.40 8.88 1.15
N ARG A 252 -2.02 9.87 0.56
CA ARG A 252 -2.61 9.79 -0.79
C ARG A 252 -2.21 11.00 -1.61
N SER A 253 -2.10 10.79 -2.92
CA SER A 253 -1.84 11.84 -3.91
C SER A 253 -2.58 11.55 -5.21
N GLN A 254 -2.32 12.33 -6.24
CA GLN A 254 -2.89 12.15 -7.57
C GLN A 254 -1.83 12.33 -8.66
N GLY A 255 -2.07 11.69 -9.80
CA GLY A 255 -1.23 11.84 -10.99
C GLY A 255 0.23 11.45 -10.71
N GLU A 256 1.14 12.32 -11.09
CA GLU A 256 2.58 12.08 -11.00
C GLU A 256 3.19 12.37 -9.62
N PHE A 257 2.41 12.86 -8.66
CA PHE A 257 2.94 13.19 -7.33
C PHE A 257 3.21 11.92 -6.53
N ASP A 258 4.48 11.64 -6.25
CA ASP A 258 4.94 10.38 -5.63
C ASP A 258 5.02 10.48 -4.10
N VAL A 259 3.99 9.94 -3.42
CA VAL A 259 3.99 9.84 -1.95
C VAL A 259 4.77 8.63 -1.43
N ALA A 260 5.09 7.63 -2.27
CA ALA A 260 5.93 6.52 -1.85
C ALA A 260 7.39 7.00 -1.60
N ALA A 261 7.91 7.82 -2.51
CA ALA A 261 9.22 8.44 -2.32
C ALA A 261 9.31 9.28 -1.04
N ILE A 262 8.21 9.96 -0.67
CA ILE A 262 8.11 10.70 0.59
C ILE A 262 8.07 9.74 1.79
N ALA A 263 7.23 8.70 1.75
CA ALA A 263 7.09 7.74 2.84
C ALA A 263 8.41 7.03 3.17
N VAL A 264 9.21 6.70 2.17
CA VAL A 264 10.56 6.11 2.34
C VAL A 264 11.48 7.00 3.21
N ARG A 265 11.38 8.33 3.11
CA ARG A 265 12.16 9.28 3.94
C ARG A 265 11.80 9.23 5.43
N TYR A 266 10.69 8.59 5.75
CA TYR A 266 10.21 8.34 7.12
C TYR A 266 10.29 6.85 7.51
N GLY A 267 10.97 6.01 6.71
CA GLY A 267 11.08 4.57 6.95
C GLY A 267 9.85 3.76 6.56
N GLY A 268 8.96 4.33 5.76
CA GLY A 268 7.78 3.68 5.20
C GLY A 268 7.92 3.31 3.73
N GLY A 269 6.78 3.15 3.04
CA GLY A 269 6.75 2.81 1.61
C GLY A 269 5.32 2.69 1.08
N GLY A 270 5.18 2.11 -0.11
CA GLY A 270 3.91 1.89 -0.79
C GLY A 270 3.97 2.16 -2.29
N HIS A 271 2.82 2.51 -2.85
CA HIS A 271 2.66 2.91 -4.25
C HIS A 271 2.79 4.41 -4.44
N ARG A 272 2.99 4.86 -5.67
CA ARG A 272 3.11 6.29 -6.03
C ARG A 272 2.03 7.17 -5.40
N ASN A 273 0.78 6.76 -5.49
CA ASN A 273 -0.36 7.55 -5.00
C ASN A 273 -0.98 7.03 -3.69
N ALA A 274 -0.41 5.99 -3.08
CA ALA A 274 -0.88 5.39 -1.84
C ALA A 274 0.28 4.81 -1.04
N ALA A 275 0.70 5.50 0.00
CA ALA A 275 1.85 5.11 0.81
C ALA A 275 1.57 5.36 2.30
N GLY A 276 2.47 4.93 3.16
CA GLY A 276 2.33 5.18 4.59
C GLY A 276 3.66 5.04 5.32
N PHE A 277 3.68 5.57 6.53
CA PHE A 277 4.82 5.47 7.43
C PHE A 277 4.36 5.46 8.89
N ARG A 278 5.29 5.16 9.79
CA ARG A 278 5.06 5.19 11.24
C ARG A 278 6.07 6.12 11.90
N LEU A 279 5.61 6.86 12.89
CA LEU A 279 6.47 7.72 13.72
C LEU A 279 5.98 7.73 15.18
N PRO A 280 6.87 7.85 16.17
CA PRO A 280 6.47 8.21 17.53
C PRO A 280 5.64 9.50 17.52
N LEU A 281 4.58 9.55 18.34
CA LEU A 281 3.64 10.68 18.36
C LEU A 281 4.34 12.04 18.51
N ALA A 282 5.33 12.14 19.38
CA ALA A 282 6.06 13.41 19.60
C ALA A 282 6.78 13.88 18.33
N ARG A 283 7.42 12.96 17.58
CA ARG A 283 8.06 13.27 16.30
C ARG A 283 7.02 13.65 15.24
N PHE A 284 5.92 12.90 15.15
CA PHE A 284 4.85 13.20 14.20
C PHE A 284 4.28 14.62 14.40
N VAL A 285 3.99 14.98 15.66
CA VAL A 285 3.50 16.33 15.98
C VAL A 285 4.54 17.40 15.61
N ALA A 286 5.81 17.19 15.96
CA ALA A 286 6.87 18.17 15.72
C ALA A 286 7.24 18.32 14.23
N GLU A 287 7.36 17.21 13.51
CA GLU A 287 7.89 17.20 12.14
C GLU A 287 6.79 17.33 11.07
N VAL A 288 5.59 16.78 11.31
CA VAL A 288 4.53 16.69 10.30
C VAL A 288 3.42 17.72 10.53
N LEU A 289 2.91 17.83 11.76
CA LEU A 289 1.84 18.77 12.12
C LEU A 289 2.38 20.10 12.69
N GLY A 290 3.62 20.09 13.10
CA GLY A 290 4.25 21.20 13.78
C GLY A 290 4.55 22.35 12.86
N GLN A 291 3.95 23.43 13.22
CA GLN A 291 4.23 24.82 12.96
C GLN A 291 3.67 25.39 11.66
N ALA A 292 2.51 25.98 11.85
CA ALA A 292 2.15 27.18 11.10
C ALA A 292 3.05 28.33 11.56
#